data_3d27ca0dc53ef09af738d86513c2f301
#
_entry.id   3d27ca0dc53ef09af738d86513c2f301
#
_cell.length_a   1.000
_cell.length_b   1.000
_cell.length_c   1.000
_cell.angle_alpha   90.00
_cell.angle_beta   90.00
_cell.angle_gamma   90.00
#
_symmetry.space_group_name_H-M   'P 1'
#
loop_
_entity.id
_entity.type
_entity.pdbx_description
1 polymer ?
#
loop_
_entity_poly.entity_id
_entity_poly.type
_entity_poly.pdbx_seq_one_letter_code
_entity_poly.pdbx_strand_id
1 'polypeptide(L)'
;MASGAVTAVPEPVELVIFDCDGVLIDSERLALRVDVAMLRDLGWPLSEAEVIERFVGRSDRDTREAIEAHLGRALPPGWGEELNRRYRDVFARELTPITGVVAALDEISLPTCVASSGTHEHLRHTLGLTGLLERFEGRIFSSEDVAFGKPAPDVFLLAARRMGASPSRCVVVEDSRSGVEAGRAAGMRVLAFAGGLTCGELLAGPDTTVFDDMGELPGLIDGLITGRLT
;
A
#
# COMPACT_ATOMS: atom_id res chain seq x y z
N MET A 1 -40.16 -22.84 6.89
CA MET A 1 -40.20 -21.38 6.68
C MET A 1 -38.74 -20.96 6.45
N ALA A 2 -38.38 -20.73 5.18
CA ALA A 2 -37.05 -20.27 4.82
C ALA A 2 -36.95 -18.77 5.16
N SER A 3 -36.13 -18.43 6.12
CA SER A 3 -35.75 -17.04 6.40
C SER A 3 -34.93 -16.54 5.22
N GLY A 4 -35.58 -15.74 4.36
CA GLY A 4 -34.85 -15.01 3.31
C GLY A 4 -33.88 -14.05 3.96
N ALA A 5 -32.58 -14.31 3.79
CA ALA A 5 -31.56 -13.33 4.11
C ALA A 5 -31.81 -12.09 3.21
N VAL A 6 -32.28 -11.01 3.80
CA VAL A 6 -32.31 -9.71 3.15
C VAL A 6 -30.83 -9.33 2.97
N THR A 7 -30.33 -9.45 1.75
CA THR A 7 -29.04 -8.88 1.40
C THR A 7 -29.15 -7.38 1.60
N ALA A 8 -28.55 -6.86 2.66
CA ALA A 8 -28.50 -5.42 2.90
C ALA A 8 -27.81 -4.77 1.70
N VAL A 9 -28.45 -3.76 1.11
CA VAL A 9 -27.82 -2.94 0.06
C VAL A 9 -26.58 -2.31 0.68
N PRO A 10 -25.39 -2.44 0.06
CA PRO A 10 -24.18 -1.86 0.60
C PRO A 10 -24.36 -0.35 0.81
N GLU A 11 -23.91 0.15 1.96
CA GLU A 11 -23.94 1.59 2.22
C GLU A 11 -23.04 2.32 1.24
N PRO A 12 -23.44 3.52 0.75
CA PRO A 12 -22.59 4.31 -0.15
C PRO A 12 -21.28 4.71 0.53
N VAL A 13 -20.18 4.71 -0.25
CA VAL A 13 -18.84 5.13 0.22
C VAL A 13 -18.83 6.63 0.49
N GLU A 14 -18.16 7.03 1.57
CA GLU A 14 -17.98 8.43 1.98
C GLU A 14 -16.52 8.83 2.15
N LEU A 15 -15.60 7.87 2.20
CA LEU A 15 -14.18 8.09 2.42
C LEU A 15 -13.35 7.12 1.59
N VAL A 16 -12.31 7.65 0.93
CA VAL A 16 -11.28 6.86 0.27
C VAL A 16 -10.00 6.92 1.10
N ILE A 17 -9.48 5.75 1.49
CA ILE A 17 -8.26 5.60 2.27
C ILE A 17 -7.20 4.99 1.37
N PHE A 18 -6.15 5.73 1.07
CA PHE A 18 -5.05 5.28 0.22
C PHE A 18 -3.91 4.70 1.07
N ASP A 19 -3.36 3.57 0.65
CA ASP A 19 -1.97 3.29 0.99
C ASP A 19 -1.04 4.28 0.29
N CYS A 20 0.24 4.30 0.66
CA CYS A 20 1.22 5.24 0.13
C CYS A 20 2.14 4.58 -0.91
N ASP A 21 2.98 3.65 -0.45
CA ASP A 21 4.01 3.01 -1.26
C ASP A 21 3.36 2.02 -2.23
N GLY A 22 3.67 2.11 -3.53
CA GLY A 22 3.04 1.28 -4.57
C GLY A 22 1.64 1.72 -5.01
N VAL A 23 0.97 2.64 -4.29
CA VAL A 23 -0.36 3.17 -4.63
C VAL A 23 -0.30 4.64 -5.05
N LEU A 24 0.23 5.50 -4.20
CA LEU A 24 0.39 6.94 -4.48
C LEU A 24 1.74 7.25 -5.13
N ILE A 25 2.78 6.54 -4.73
CA ILE A 25 4.17 6.75 -5.14
C ILE A 25 4.80 5.47 -5.67
N ASP A 26 5.61 5.56 -6.74
CA ASP A 26 6.29 4.41 -7.38
C ASP A 26 7.63 4.09 -6.65
N SER A 27 7.54 3.87 -5.34
CA SER A 27 8.69 3.58 -4.47
C SER A 27 9.16 2.13 -4.58
N GLU A 28 8.25 1.17 -4.80
CA GLU A 28 8.56 -0.25 -4.80
C GLU A 28 9.49 -0.65 -5.94
N ARG A 29 9.30 -0.12 -7.16
CA ARG A 29 10.19 -0.39 -8.30
C ARG A 29 11.60 0.14 -8.08
N LEU A 30 11.71 1.29 -7.41
CA LEU A 30 13.00 1.88 -7.07
C LEU A 30 13.69 1.09 -5.95
N ALA A 31 12.93 0.67 -4.92
CA ALA A 31 13.41 -0.19 -3.85
C ALA A 31 13.93 -1.52 -4.40
N LEU A 32 13.17 -2.17 -5.28
CA LEU A 32 13.56 -3.42 -5.93
C LEU A 32 14.94 -3.31 -6.63
N ARG A 33 15.17 -2.21 -7.36
CA ARG A 33 16.48 -1.97 -8.03
C ARG A 33 17.63 -1.86 -7.02
N VAL A 34 17.38 -1.20 -5.89
CA VAL A 34 18.36 -1.08 -4.79
C VAL A 34 18.61 -2.45 -4.17
N ASP A 35 17.56 -3.23 -3.89
CA ASP A 35 17.68 -4.57 -3.31
C ASP A 35 18.50 -5.51 -4.17
N VAL A 36 18.22 -5.55 -5.47
CA VAL A 36 18.99 -6.34 -6.44
C VAL A 36 20.47 -5.95 -6.41
N ALA A 37 20.77 -4.65 -6.37
CA ALA A 37 22.15 -4.16 -6.31
C ALA A 37 22.83 -4.55 -4.98
N MET A 38 22.13 -4.40 -3.85
CA MET A 38 22.66 -4.74 -2.52
C MET A 38 22.92 -6.24 -2.37
N LEU A 39 22.03 -7.08 -2.88
CA LEU A 39 22.20 -8.55 -2.87
C LEU A 39 23.39 -8.97 -3.73
N ARG A 40 23.55 -8.36 -4.90
CA ARG A 40 24.73 -8.58 -5.75
C ARG A 40 26.03 -8.19 -5.04
N ASP A 41 26.04 -7.06 -4.34
CA ASP A 41 27.23 -6.59 -3.58
C ASP A 41 27.58 -7.57 -2.45
N LEU A 42 26.59 -8.30 -1.90
CA LEU A 42 26.81 -9.38 -0.92
C LEU A 42 27.31 -10.70 -1.53
N GLY A 43 27.35 -10.80 -2.86
CA GLY A 43 27.73 -12.02 -3.59
C GLY A 43 26.55 -12.95 -3.90
N TRP A 44 25.30 -12.46 -3.76
CA TRP A 44 24.08 -13.19 -4.14
C TRP A 44 23.35 -12.48 -5.28
N PRO A 45 23.81 -12.62 -6.52
CA PRO A 45 23.19 -11.97 -7.67
C PRO A 45 21.86 -12.64 -8.00
N LEU A 46 20.76 -11.96 -7.70
CA LEU A 46 19.40 -12.33 -8.07
C LEU A 46 18.88 -11.40 -9.16
N SER A 47 18.03 -11.91 -10.04
CA SER A 47 17.21 -11.11 -10.94
C SER A 47 16.08 -10.39 -10.17
N GLU A 48 15.49 -9.36 -10.75
CA GLU A 48 14.31 -8.69 -10.18
C GLU A 48 13.18 -9.68 -9.89
N ALA A 49 12.88 -10.58 -10.83
CA ALA A 49 11.84 -11.61 -10.66
C ALA A 49 12.11 -12.52 -9.45
N GLU A 50 13.36 -12.94 -9.24
CA GLU A 50 13.74 -13.76 -8.09
C GLU A 50 13.66 -12.98 -6.77
N VAL A 51 13.98 -11.68 -6.78
CA VAL A 51 13.83 -10.83 -5.58
C VAL A 51 12.35 -10.66 -5.25
N ILE A 52 11.50 -10.40 -6.25
CA ILE A 52 10.04 -10.31 -6.07
C ILE A 52 9.50 -11.61 -5.49
N GLU A 53 9.80 -12.75 -6.09
CA GLU A 53 9.31 -14.06 -5.63
C GLU A 53 9.74 -14.38 -4.19
N ARG A 54 10.97 -14.00 -3.83
CA ARG A 54 11.55 -14.38 -2.53
C ARG A 54 11.23 -13.42 -1.40
N PHE A 55 11.10 -12.12 -1.68
CA PHE A 55 11.14 -11.09 -0.64
C PHE A 55 9.93 -10.15 -0.61
N VAL A 56 9.24 -9.93 -1.73
CA VAL A 56 8.05 -9.05 -1.72
C VAL A 56 6.98 -9.61 -0.78
N GLY A 57 6.47 -8.74 0.09
CA GLY A 57 5.46 -9.10 1.10
C GLY A 57 6.00 -9.79 2.36
N ARG A 58 7.34 -9.96 2.50
CA ARG A 58 7.95 -10.45 3.74
C ARG A 58 8.29 -9.30 4.69
N SER A 59 8.40 -9.64 5.97
CA SER A 59 8.93 -8.68 6.94
C SER A 59 10.43 -8.46 6.75
N ASP A 60 10.95 -7.30 7.17
CA ASP A 60 12.40 -6.99 7.16
C ASP A 60 13.21 -8.05 7.91
N ARG A 61 12.64 -8.57 8.99
CA ARG A 61 13.26 -9.63 9.78
C ARG A 61 13.39 -10.92 8.97
N ASP A 62 12.30 -11.39 8.35
CA ASP A 62 12.30 -12.64 7.59
C ASP A 62 13.21 -12.52 6.35
N THR A 63 13.24 -11.34 5.73
CA THR A 63 14.15 -11.03 4.62
C THR A 63 15.61 -11.11 5.07
N ARG A 64 15.95 -10.47 6.20
CA ARG A 64 17.30 -10.54 6.80
C ARG A 64 17.71 -11.98 7.10
N GLU A 65 16.85 -12.75 7.79
CA GLU A 65 17.11 -14.13 8.14
C GLU A 65 17.36 -14.99 6.90
N ALA A 66 16.60 -14.79 5.83
CA ALA A 66 16.77 -15.51 4.57
C ALA A 66 18.12 -15.16 3.88
N ILE A 67 18.51 -13.90 3.89
CA ILE A 67 19.80 -13.46 3.34
C ILE A 67 20.96 -14.06 4.14
N GLU A 68 20.92 -13.98 5.46
CA GLU A 68 21.97 -14.52 6.34
C GLU A 68 22.08 -16.05 6.23
N ALA A 69 20.95 -16.74 6.12
CA ALA A 69 20.93 -18.19 5.88
C ALA A 69 21.58 -18.57 4.54
N HIS A 70 21.32 -17.81 3.48
CA HIS A 70 21.97 -18.05 2.17
C HIS A 70 23.47 -17.79 2.22
N LEU A 71 23.88 -16.70 2.87
CA LEU A 71 25.29 -16.30 2.96
C LEU A 71 26.11 -17.19 3.93
N GLY A 72 25.44 -17.94 4.82
CA GLY A 72 26.09 -18.71 5.90
C GLY A 72 26.79 -17.83 6.93
N ARG A 73 26.49 -16.54 6.99
CA ARG A 73 27.06 -15.55 7.91
C ARG A 73 26.09 -14.40 8.17
N ALA A 74 26.31 -13.69 9.26
CA ALA A 74 25.57 -12.46 9.55
C ALA A 74 25.83 -11.38 8.48
N LEU A 75 24.86 -10.50 8.28
CA LEU A 75 25.02 -9.31 7.45
C LEU A 75 26.11 -8.38 8.02
N PRO A 76 26.83 -7.64 7.18
CA PRO A 76 27.82 -6.69 7.64
C PRO A 76 27.22 -5.68 8.62
N PRO A 77 27.98 -5.23 9.64
CA PRO A 77 27.57 -4.09 10.46
C PRO A 77 27.24 -2.88 9.58
N GLY A 78 26.16 -2.18 9.90
CA GLY A 78 25.75 -0.98 9.14
C GLY A 78 25.04 -1.31 7.80
N TRP A 79 24.78 -2.59 7.48
CA TRP A 79 24.12 -2.94 6.21
C TRP A 79 22.71 -2.31 6.07
N GLY A 80 21.95 -2.28 7.16
CA GLY A 80 20.61 -1.68 7.14
C GLY A 80 20.65 -0.16 6.93
N GLU A 81 21.62 0.52 7.57
CA GLU A 81 21.83 1.96 7.37
C GLU A 81 22.25 2.28 5.94
N GLU A 82 23.12 1.47 5.35
CA GLU A 82 23.53 1.60 3.95
C GLU A 82 22.36 1.37 2.99
N LEU A 83 21.54 0.35 3.22
CA LEU A 83 20.32 0.08 2.44
C LEU A 83 19.37 1.28 2.50
N ASN A 84 19.06 1.78 3.69
CA ASN A 84 18.20 2.95 3.88
C ASN A 84 18.79 4.21 3.24
N ARG A 85 20.11 4.37 3.26
CA ARG A 85 20.78 5.48 2.56
C ARG A 85 20.57 5.38 1.05
N ARG A 86 20.75 4.19 0.46
CA ARG A 86 20.53 3.97 -0.98
C ARG A 86 19.09 4.20 -1.40
N TYR A 87 18.11 3.79 -0.57
CA TYR A 87 16.70 4.11 -0.83
C TYR A 87 16.49 5.63 -0.87
N ARG A 88 16.94 6.35 0.16
CA ARG A 88 16.82 7.83 0.19
C ARG A 88 17.48 8.48 -1.03
N ASP A 89 18.67 8.04 -1.39
CA ASP A 89 19.43 8.59 -2.53
C ASP A 89 18.71 8.39 -3.87
N VAL A 90 18.08 7.22 -4.10
CA VAL A 90 17.34 6.96 -5.33
C VAL A 90 16.00 7.68 -5.31
N PHE A 91 15.28 7.69 -4.19
CA PHE A 91 14.00 8.40 -4.06
C PHE A 91 14.16 9.90 -4.30
N ALA A 92 15.19 10.53 -3.71
CA ALA A 92 15.45 11.95 -3.94
C ALA A 92 15.68 12.32 -5.42
N ARG A 93 16.12 11.38 -6.24
CA ARG A 93 16.40 11.63 -7.67
C ARG A 93 15.30 11.18 -8.62
N GLU A 94 14.60 10.11 -8.28
CA GLU A 94 13.82 9.36 -9.27
C GLU A 94 12.37 9.08 -8.83
N LEU A 95 11.99 9.38 -7.56
CA LEU A 95 10.65 9.07 -7.08
C LEU A 95 9.60 9.92 -7.79
N THR A 96 8.58 9.26 -8.30
CA THR A 96 7.44 9.88 -8.98
C THR A 96 6.12 9.36 -8.39
N PRO A 97 5.02 10.10 -8.56
CA PRO A 97 3.69 9.53 -8.32
C PRO A 97 3.46 8.32 -9.23
N ILE A 98 2.65 7.38 -8.77
CA ILE A 98 2.13 6.30 -9.65
C ILE A 98 1.45 6.95 -10.87
N THR A 99 1.71 6.38 -12.04
CA THR A 99 1.13 6.88 -13.29
C THR A 99 -0.40 6.94 -13.20
N GLY A 100 -0.98 8.09 -13.51
CA GLY A 100 -2.43 8.30 -13.48
C GLY A 100 -3.01 8.72 -12.12
N VAL A 101 -2.30 8.47 -10.99
CA VAL A 101 -2.86 8.72 -9.65
C VAL A 101 -3.22 10.20 -9.40
N VAL A 102 -2.42 11.14 -9.90
CA VAL A 102 -2.69 12.59 -9.73
C VAL A 102 -4.01 12.97 -10.41
N ALA A 103 -4.22 12.51 -11.64
CA ALA A 103 -5.48 12.74 -12.37
C ALA A 103 -6.66 12.08 -11.65
N ALA A 104 -6.49 10.84 -11.19
CA ALA A 104 -7.52 10.15 -10.42
C ALA A 104 -7.90 10.90 -9.14
N LEU A 105 -6.90 11.42 -8.40
CA LEU A 105 -7.12 12.23 -7.20
C LEU A 105 -7.85 13.56 -7.49
N ASP A 106 -7.66 14.14 -8.67
CA ASP A 106 -8.35 15.38 -9.09
C ASP A 106 -9.82 15.12 -9.44
N GLU A 107 -10.17 13.91 -9.88
CA GLU A 107 -11.54 13.51 -10.23
C GLU A 107 -12.34 12.98 -9.03
N ILE A 108 -11.68 12.43 -8.00
CA ILE A 108 -12.35 11.89 -6.81
C ILE A 108 -12.96 13.04 -5.99
N SER A 109 -14.30 13.04 -5.87
CA SER A 109 -15.05 14.06 -5.12
C SER A 109 -15.16 13.79 -3.62
N LEU A 110 -14.87 12.56 -3.18
CA LEU A 110 -14.94 12.17 -1.77
C LEU A 110 -13.71 12.66 -0.98
N PRO A 111 -13.85 12.83 0.35
CA PRO A 111 -12.71 12.98 1.22
C PRO A 111 -11.70 11.85 1.06
N THR A 112 -10.40 12.18 1.07
CA THR A 112 -9.31 11.22 0.94
C THR A 112 -8.34 11.35 2.12
N CYS A 113 -7.70 10.26 2.51
CA CYS A 113 -6.59 10.27 3.48
C CYS A 113 -5.58 9.16 3.15
N VAL A 114 -4.43 9.19 3.81
CA VAL A 114 -3.39 8.17 3.70
C VAL A 114 -3.34 7.33 4.96
N ALA A 115 -3.22 5.99 4.81
CA ALA A 115 -2.99 5.06 5.90
C ALA A 115 -1.98 3.98 5.49
N SER A 116 -0.75 4.08 5.98
CA SER A 116 0.39 3.31 5.50
C SER A 116 1.17 2.63 6.62
N SER A 117 1.94 1.60 6.26
CA SER A 117 2.92 0.94 7.12
C SER A 117 4.20 1.77 7.34
N GLY A 118 4.43 2.80 6.53
CA GLY A 118 5.57 3.71 6.65
C GLY A 118 5.54 4.57 7.91
N THR A 119 6.72 5.04 8.36
CA THR A 119 6.83 6.02 9.43
C THR A 119 6.33 7.39 8.98
N HIS A 120 5.94 8.26 9.93
CA HIS A 120 5.55 9.64 9.59
C HIS A 120 6.65 10.40 8.85
N GLU A 121 7.91 10.18 9.21
CA GLU A 121 9.06 10.79 8.52
C GLU A 121 9.13 10.34 7.06
N HIS A 122 9.04 9.02 6.82
CA HIS A 122 9.04 8.45 5.47
C HIS A 122 7.90 9.01 4.62
N LEU A 123 6.67 8.96 5.13
CA LEU A 123 5.47 9.41 4.41
C LEU A 123 5.54 10.90 4.05
N ARG A 124 5.93 11.77 4.99
CA ARG A 124 6.09 13.20 4.72
C ARG A 124 7.19 13.48 3.70
N HIS A 125 8.30 12.75 3.80
CA HIS A 125 9.42 12.91 2.87
C HIS A 125 9.03 12.48 1.46
N THR A 126 8.49 11.30 1.28
CA THR A 126 8.18 10.73 -0.05
C THR A 126 7.00 11.43 -0.71
N LEU A 127 5.93 11.75 0.03
CA LEU A 127 4.84 12.58 -0.48
C LEU A 127 5.30 14.00 -0.81
N GLY A 128 6.27 14.54 -0.08
CA GLY A 128 6.88 15.83 -0.37
C GLY A 128 7.68 15.82 -1.67
N LEU A 129 8.51 14.79 -1.90
CA LEU A 129 9.27 14.62 -3.15
C LEU A 129 8.38 14.54 -4.38
N THR A 130 7.19 13.95 -4.24
CA THR A 130 6.23 13.73 -5.34
C THR A 130 5.18 14.85 -5.48
N GLY A 131 5.23 15.88 -4.62
CA GLY A 131 4.28 17.00 -4.63
C GLY A 131 2.87 16.65 -4.12
N LEU A 132 2.70 15.46 -3.49
CA LEU A 132 1.42 15.00 -2.97
C LEU A 132 1.16 15.41 -1.51
N LEU A 133 2.18 15.86 -0.76
CA LEU A 133 2.08 16.11 0.67
C LEU A 133 0.97 17.11 1.03
N GLU A 134 0.87 18.22 0.31
CA GLU A 134 -0.13 19.26 0.58
C GLU A 134 -1.57 18.75 0.44
N ARG A 135 -1.79 17.76 -0.45
CA ARG A 135 -3.12 17.15 -0.63
C ARG A 135 -3.59 16.39 0.59
N PHE A 136 -2.65 15.84 1.37
CA PHE A 136 -2.94 14.98 2.51
C PHE A 136 -2.54 15.57 3.87
N GLU A 137 -2.12 16.84 3.91
CA GLU A 137 -1.69 17.47 5.16
C GLU A 137 -2.78 17.35 6.25
N GLY A 138 -2.39 16.87 7.44
CA GLY A 138 -3.29 16.60 8.56
C GLY A 138 -4.15 15.33 8.43
N ARG A 139 -4.00 14.57 7.33
CA ARG A 139 -4.78 13.35 7.04
C ARG A 139 -3.87 12.17 6.65
N ILE A 140 -2.70 12.07 7.27
CA ILE A 140 -1.73 10.99 7.10
C ILE A 140 -1.68 10.19 8.41
N PHE A 141 -1.94 8.90 8.31
CA PHE A 141 -1.92 7.95 9.42
C PHE A 141 -0.84 6.89 9.15
N SER A 142 -0.02 6.64 10.15
CA SER A 142 1.14 5.74 10.11
C SER A 142 0.93 4.52 10.99
N SER A 143 1.67 3.45 10.71
CA SER A 143 1.78 2.32 11.63
C SER A 143 2.35 2.71 13.00
N GLU A 144 3.04 3.86 13.11
CA GLU A 144 3.51 4.39 14.41
C GLU A 144 2.36 4.86 15.32
N ASP A 145 1.16 5.09 14.77
CA ASP A 145 -0.03 5.56 15.51
C ASP A 145 -0.85 4.41 16.13
N VAL A 146 -0.47 3.15 15.86
CA VAL A 146 -1.25 1.96 16.22
C VAL A 146 -0.40 0.89 16.90
N ALA A 147 -1.06 -0.04 17.60
CA ALA A 147 -0.36 -1.14 18.26
C ALA A 147 0.07 -2.24 17.29
N PHE A 148 -0.74 -2.49 16.26
CA PHE A 148 -0.50 -3.53 15.27
C PHE A 148 -0.60 -2.96 13.86
N GLY A 149 0.47 -3.14 13.05
CA GLY A 149 0.49 -2.78 11.64
C GLY A 149 -0.23 -3.81 10.76
N LYS A 150 -0.39 -3.52 9.47
CA LYS A 150 -0.93 -4.44 8.46
C LYS A 150 -0.23 -5.81 8.57
N PRO A 151 -0.96 -6.95 8.55
CA PRO A 151 -2.34 -7.13 8.12
C PRO A 151 -3.40 -6.88 9.21
N ALA A 152 -3.05 -6.36 10.41
CA ALA A 152 -4.05 -5.94 11.38
C ALA A 152 -4.82 -4.70 10.85
N PRO A 153 -6.12 -4.55 11.18
CA PRO A 153 -6.97 -3.49 10.64
C PRO A 153 -6.73 -2.11 11.25
N ASP A 154 -5.87 -2.01 12.24
CA ASP A 154 -5.78 -0.90 13.20
C ASP A 154 -5.55 0.44 12.53
N VAL A 155 -4.65 0.54 11.54
CA VAL A 155 -4.34 1.80 10.85
C VAL A 155 -5.52 2.30 10.01
N PHE A 156 -6.25 1.40 9.36
CA PHE A 156 -7.43 1.75 8.58
C PHE A 156 -8.60 2.14 9.48
N LEU A 157 -8.82 1.43 10.59
CA LEU A 157 -9.81 1.80 11.60
C LEU A 157 -9.48 3.14 12.27
N LEU A 158 -8.20 3.42 12.52
CA LEU A 158 -7.76 4.72 13.00
C LEU A 158 -8.08 5.83 11.99
N ALA A 159 -7.75 5.62 10.71
CA ALA A 159 -8.02 6.57 9.64
C ALA A 159 -9.52 6.87 9.53
N ALA A 160 -10.37 5.84 9.44
CA ALA A 160 -11.83 6.00 9.40
C ALA A 160 -12.34 6.81 10.58
N ARG A 161 -11.95 6.45 11.81
CA ARG A 161 -12.34 7.17 13.05
C ARG A 161 -11.91 8.63 13.03
N ARG A 162 -10.68 8.93 12.63
CA ARG A 162 -10.13 10.31 12.57
C ARG A 162 -10.80 11.15 11.51
N MET A 163 -11.23 10.52 10.42
CA MET A 163 -11.95 11.15 9.32
C MET A 163 -13.46 11.22 9.56
N GLY A 164 -13.98 10.62 10.66
CA GLY A 164 -15.40 10.66 11.02
C GLY A 164 -16.29 9.73 10.18
N ALA A 165 -15.74 8.71 9.54
CA ALA A 165 -16.47 7.76 8.70
C ALA A 165 -16.64 6.40 9.39
N SER A 166 -17.74 5.69 9.09
CA SER A 166 -17.92 4.29 9.51
C SER A 166 -17.10 3.38 8.59
N PRO A 167 -16.48 2.29 9.09
CA PRO A 167 -15.70 1.37 8.25
C PRO A 167 -16.49 0.84 7.04
N SER A 168 -17.77 0.48 7.19
CA SER A 168 -18.66 0.03 6.10
C SER A 168 -18.85 1.05 4.97
N ARG A 169 -18.55 2.33 5.22
CA ARG A 169 -18.64 3.45 4.28
C ARG A 169 -17.27 3.95 3.80
N CYS A 170 -16.21 3.18 4.10
CA CYS A 170 -14.87 3.44 3.60
C CYS A 170 -14.51 2.48 2.47
N VAL A 171 -13.68 2.94 1.54
CA VAL A 171 -12.97 2.10 0.58
C VAL A 171 -11.47 2.31 0.75
N VAL A 172 -10.72 1.21 0.74
CA VAL A 172 -9.26 1.21 0.80
C VAL A 172 -8.72 1.00 -0.60
N VAL A 173 -7.70 1.78 -0.99
CA VAL A 173 -6.92 1.56 -2.22
C VAL A 173 -5.54 1.04 -1.79
N GLU A 174 -5.18 -0.16 -2.23
CA GLU A 174 -4.03 -0.94 -1.74
C GLU A 174 -3.42 -1.80 -2.83
N ASP A 175 -2.12 -2.07 -2.78
CA ASP A 175 -1.39 -2.91 -3.74
C ASP A 175 -0.70 -4.13 -3.11
N SER A 176 -0.71 -4.22 -1.78
CA SER A 176 -0.07 -5.31 -1.04
C SER A 176 -1.08 -6.31 -0.48
N ARG A 177 -0.66 -7.59 -0.39
CA ARG A 177 -1.48 -8.62 0.23
C ARG A 177 -1.83 -8.30 1.69
N SER A 178 -0.84 -7.84 2.46
CA SER A 178 -1.05 -7.50 3.88
C SER A 178 -2.02 -6.33 4.08
N GLY A 179 -1.98 -5.34 3.19
CA GLY A 179 -2.89 -4.22 3.24
C GLY A 179 -4.30 -4.57 2.79
N VAL A 180 -4.45 -5.39 1.75
CA VAL A 180 -5.76 -5.94 1.34
C VAL A 180 -6.39 -6.75 2.47
N GLU A 181 -5.61 -7.61 3.14
CA GLU A 181 -6.07 -8.37 4.31
C GLU A 181 -6.49 -7.43 5.46
N ALA A 182 -5.73 -6.35 5.71
CA ALA A 182 -6.06 -5.35 6.72
C ALA A 182 -7.36 -4.57 6.40
N GLY A 183 -7.56 -4.18 5.14
CA GLY A 183 -8.79 -3.51 4.70
C GLY A 183 -10.02 -4.39 4.88
N ARG A 184 -9.93 -5.66 4.48
CA ARG A 184 -10.98 -6.66 4.73
C ARG A 184 -11.24 -6.87 6.22
N ALA A 185 -10.19 -7.02 7.02
CA ALA A 185 -10.30 -7.18 8.47
C ALA A 185 -10.92 -5.95 9.15
N ALA A 186 -10.77 -4.76 8.56
CA ALA A 186 -11.43 -3.53 9.00
C ALA A 186 -12.93 -3.47 8.61
N GLY A 187 -13.44 -4.43 7.84
CA GLY A 187 -14.81 -4.40 7.31
C GLY A 187 -15.01 -3.34 6.22
N MET A 188 -13.96 -3.03 5.48
CA MET A 188 -13.94 -2.06 4.39
C MET A 188 -13.89 -2.76 3.04
N ARG A 189 -14.47 -2.13 2.00
CA ARG A 189 -14.25 -2.55 0.61
C ARG A 189 -12.81 -2.21 0.20
N VAL A 190 -12.24 -3.03 -0.68
CA VAL A 190 -10.87 -2.84 -1.14
C VAL A 190 -10.84 -2.74 -2.66
N LEU A 191 -10.24 -1.68 -3.16
CA LEU A 191 -9.81 -1.53 -4.55
C LEU A 191 -8.32 -1.88 -4.59
N ALA A 192 -8.01 -3.06 -5.09
CA ALA A 192 -6.67 -3.62 -5.06
C ALA A 192 -5.93 -3.30 -6.36
N PHE A 193 -4.91 -2.46 -6.27
CA PHE A 193 -4.12 -2.01 -7.42
C PHE A 193 -3.04 -3.04 -7.78
N ALA A 194 -3.17 -3.66 -8.95
CA ALA A 194 -2.24 -4.67 -9.47
C ALA A 194 -1.26 -4.12 -10.53
N GLY A 195 -1.20 -2.79 -10.70
CA GLY A 195 -0.25 -2.15 -11.63
C GLY A 195 1.18 -2.04 -11.08
N GLY A 196 1.43 -2.46 -9.83
CA GLY A 196 2.73 -2.48 -9.15
C GLY A 196 3.49 -3.80 -9.31
N LEU A 197 4.14 -4.26 -8.23
CA LEU A 197 4.91 -5.49 -8.18
C LEU A 197 4.07 -6.72 -7.82
N THR A 198 2.95 -6.55 -7.13
CA THR A 198 2.09 -7.63 -6.67
C THR A 198 1.10 -8.04 -7.78
N CYS A 199 1.09 -9.32 -8.15
CA CYS A 199 0.15 -9.79 -9.17
C CYS A 199 -1.29 -9.81 -8.63
N GLY A 200 -2.28 -9.51 -9.51
CA GLY A 200 -3.68 -9.39 -9.13
C GLY A 200 -4.29 -10.66 -8.53
N GLU A 201 -3.80 -11.84 -8.88
CA GLU A 201 -4.25 -13.11 -8.31
C GLU A 201 -4.02 -13.20 -6.79
N LEU A 202 -2.93 -12.61 -6.31
CA LEU A 202 -2.59 -12.57 -4.87
C LEU A 202 -3.42 -11.54 -4.10
N LEU A 203 -3.99 -10.56 -4.79
CA LEU A 203 -4.81 -9.50 -4.22
C LEU A 203 -6.31 -9.85 -4.22
N ALA A 204 -6.73 -10.76 -5.11
CA ALA A 204 -8.12 -11.13 -5.28
C ALA A 204 -8.75 -11.76 -4.02
N GLY A 205 -10.06 -11.60 -3.84
CA GLY A 205 -10.83 -12.21 -2.76
C GLY A 205 -12.13 -11.48 -2.43
N PRO A 206 -12.79 -11.83 -1.30
CA PRO A 206 -14.03 -11.19 -0.90
C PRO A 206 -13.88 -9.68 -0.73
N ASP A 207 -14.95 -8.93 -1.02
CA ASP A 207 -15.02 -7.47 -0.85
C ASP A 207 -13.85 -6.70 -1.51
N THR A 208 -13.27 -7.28 -2.59
CA THR A 208 -12.11 -6.72 -3.28
C THR A 208 -12.32 -6.69 -4.78
N THR A 209 -12.15 -5.51 -5.36
CA THR A 209 -12.08 -5.32 -6.81
C THR A 209 -10.62 -5.08 -7.19
N VAL A 210 -10.08 -5.91 -8.07
CA VAL A 210 -8.71 -5.78 -8.59
C VAL A 210 -8.74 -4.93 -9.86
N PHE A 211 -7.80 -3.99 -9.98
CA PHE A 211 -7.62 -3.12 -11.16
C PHE A 211 -6.13 -2.83 -11.36
N ASP A 212 -5.71 -2.44 -12.56
CA ASP A 212 -4.29 -2.24 -12.90
C ASP A 212 -3.97 -0.88 -13.54
N ASP A 213 -4.99 -0.07 -13.81
CA ASP A 213 -4.85 1.30 -14.31
C ASP A 213 -5.50 2.31 -13.36
N MET A 214 -4.71 3.25 -12.82
CA MET A 214 -5.22 4.33 -11.94
C MET A 214 -6.26 5.22 -12.61
N GLY A 215 -6.32 5.25 -13.94
CA GLY A 215 -7.39 5.94 -14.69
C GLY A 215 -8.77 5.33 -14.48
N GLU A 216 -8.87 4.06 -14.07
CA GLU A 216 -10.14 3.41 -13.75
C GLU A 216 -10.67 3.76 -12.35
N LEU A 217 -9.77 4.20 -11.45
CA LEU A 217 -10.09 4.40 -10.03
C LEU A 217 -11.29 5.32 -9.77
N PRO A 218 -11.43 6.50 -10.43
CA PRO A 218 -12.61 7.36 -10.23
C PRO A 218 -13.92 6.65 -10.58
N GLY A 219 -13.95 5.92 -11.70
CA GLY A 219 -15.11 5.16 -12.14
C GLY A 219 -15.49 4.01 -11.20
N LEU A 220 -14.49 3.32 -10.62
CA LEU A 220 -14.69 2.28 -9.61
C LEU A 220 -15.30 2.86 -8.33
N ILE A 221 -14.79 4.00 -7.86
CA ILE A 221 -15.32 4.70 -6.68
C ILE A 221 -16.77 5.16 -6.94
N ASP A 222 -17.06 5.74 -8.09
CA ASP A 222 -18.42 6.12 -8.49
C ASP A 222 -19.36 4.91 -8.55
N GLY A 223 -18.86 3.76 -8.98
CA GLY A 223 -19.57 2.50 -8.95
C GLY A 223 -19.97 2.08 -7.53
N LEU A 224 -19.07 2.24 -6.57
CA LEU A 224 -19.30 1.97 -5.15
C LEU A 224 -20.27 2.96 -4.50
N ILE A 225 -20.20 4.25 -4.87
CA ILE A 225 -21.15 5.28 -4.39
C ILE A 225 -22.56 4.98 -4.87
N THR A 226 -22.71 4.57 -6.12
CA THR A 226 -24.03 4.37 -6.76
C THR A 226 -24.58 2.96 -6.58
N GLY A 227 -23.86 2.04 -5.92
CA GLY A 227 -24.26 0.65 -5.74
C GLY A 227 -24.23 -0.20 -7.02
N ARG A 228 -23.52 0.26 -8.06
CA ARG A 228 -23.28 -0.50 -9.29
C ARG A 228 -22.12 -1.48 -9.17
N LEU A 229 -21.22 -1.22 -8.24
CA LEU A 229 -20.15 -2.09 -7.80
C LEU A 229 -20.43 -2.50 -6.35
N THR A 230 -20.32 -3.80 -6.04
CA THR A 230 -20.61 -4.34 -4.68
C THR A 230 -19.39 -5.02 -4.10
#